data_8e494a0511d4413010b83cd2f672b094
#
_entry.id   8e494a0511d4413010b83cd2f672b094
#
_cell.length_a   1.000
_cell.length_b   1.000
_cell.length_c   1.000
_cell.angle_alpha   90.00
_cell.angle_beta   90.00
_cell.angle_gamma   90.00
#
_symmetry.space_group_name_H-M   'P 1'
#
loop_
_entity.id
_entity.type
_entity.pdbx_description
1 polymer ?
#
loop_
_entity_poly.entity_id
_entity_poly.type
_entity_poly.pdbx_seq_one_letter_code
_entity_poly.pdbx_strand_id
1 'polypeptide(L)'
;MKLRTLILLAGLLALVLAGCRSNPVYNVAGAPVTTTTRSYKLGDVRGAILQAGASLGWQMHGVRPGLIVGTLYVRDHMAQVEISYDRNSYSILYRDSSNLNYDGVNIHSNYNSWVQRLSAAINARLSLL
;
A
#
# COMPACT_ATOMS: atom_id res chain seq x y z
N MET A 1 -12.14 -0.32 -47.23
CA MET A 1 -11.70 0.88 -46.52
C MET A 1 -12.28 0.99 -45.11
N LYS A 2 -13.58 0.85 -44.93
CA LYS A 2 -14.22 0.99 -43.59
C LYS A 2 -13.76 -0.08 -42.58
N LEU A 3 -13.50 -1.32 -42.98
CA LEU A 3 -13.08 -2.41 -42.11
C LEU A 3 -11.63 -2.22 -41.61
N ARG A 4 -10.72 -1.70 -42.43
CA ARG A 4 -9.33 -1.45 -42.05
C ARG A 4 -9.22 -0.30 -41.04
N THR A 5 -10.05 0.72 -41.17
CA THR A 5 -10.11 1.86 -40.24
C THR A 5 -10.68 1.45 -38.87
N LEU A 6 -11.68 0.56 -38.86
CA LEU A 6 -12.24 -0.01 -37.62
C LEU A 6 -11.23 -0.87 -36.86
N ILE A 7 -10.42 -1.66 -37.54
CA ILE A 7 -9.39 -2.51 -36.93
C ILE A 7 -8.28 -1.65 -36.33
N LEU A 8 -7.89 -0.55 -36.97
CA LEU A 8 -6.90 0.37 -36.45
C LEU A 8 -7.38 1.13 -35.20
N LEU A 9 -8.65 1.52 -35.18
CA LEU A 9 -9.28 2.16 -34.01
C LEU A 9 -9.41 1.18 -32.83
N ALA A 10 -9.77 -0.08 -33.07
CA ALA A 10 -9.85 -1.09 -32.03
C ALA A 10 -8.47 -1.45 -31.43
N GLY A 11 -7.43 -1.48 -32.27
CA GLY A 11 -6.07 -1.68 -31.83
C GLY A 11 -5.53 -0.54 -30.96
N LEU A 12 -5.85 0.70 -31.30
CA LEU A 12 -5.46 1.88 -30.53
C LEU A 12 -6.16 1.92 -29.16
N LEU A 13 -7.45 1.55 -29.13
CA LEU A 13 -8.22 1.49 -27.87
C LEU A 13 -7.69 0.42 -26.93
N ALA A 14 -7.28 -0.75 -27.45
CA ALA A 14 -6.69 -1.83 -26.65
C ALA A 14 -5.35 -1.42 -26.03
N LEU A 15 -4.52 -0.63 -26.73
CA LEU A 15 -3.26 -0.09 -26.22
C LEU A 15 -3.48 0.90 -25.08
N VAL A 16 -4.50 1.74 -25.15
CA VAL A 16 -4.84 2.70 -24.08
C VAL A 16 -5.32 1.95 -22.82
N LEU A 17 -6.11 0.89 -22.95
CA LEU A 17 -6.57 0.06 -21.83
C LEU A 17 -5.43 -0.70 -21.15
N ALA A 18 -4.43 -1.16 -21.90
CA ALA A 18 -3.24 -1.85 -21.35
C ALA A 18 -2.37 -0.91 -20.49
N GLY A 19 -2.32 0.42 -20.80
CA GLY A 19 -1.57 1.41 -20.03
C GLY A 19 -2.17 1.76 -18.67
N CYS A 20 -3.46 1.42 -18.41
CA CYS A 20 -4.15 1.74 -17.15
C CYS A 20 -3.82 0.82 -15.97
N ARG A 21 -3.00 -0.23 -16.15
CA ARG A 21 -2.65 -1.22 -15.10
C ARG A 21 -1.40 -0.85 -14.31
N SER A 22 -0.66 0.15 -14.73
CA SER A 22 0.57 0.60 -14.09
C SER A 22 0.41 2.05 -13.66
N ASN A 23 0.78 2.32 -12.42
CA ASN A 23 0.69 3.64 -11.81
C ASN A 23 1.95 3.95 -11.02
N PRO A 24 2.28 5.22 -10.78
CA PRO A 24 3.33 5.58 -9.84
C PRO A 24 3.09 4.89 -8.49
N VAL A 25 4.17 4.42 -7.87
CA VAL A 25 4.12 3.80 -6.54
C VAL A 25 3.46 4.74 -5.55
N TYR A 26 2.43 4.26 -4.89
CA TYR A 26 1.73 4.99 -3.84
C TYR A 26 2.46 4.80 -2.51
N ASN A 27 2.91 5.91 -1.94
CA ASN A 27 3.47 5.97 -0.60
C ASN A 27 2.56 6.79 0.31
N VAL A 28 2.50 6.43 1.58
CA VAL A 28 1.90 7.23 2.63
C VAL A 28 3.03 7.94 3.37
N ALA A 29 3.07 9.27 3.30
CA ALA A 29 4.13 10.07 3.89
C ALA A 29 3.56 10.94 5.00
N GLY A 30 3.95 10.67 6.26
CA GLY A 30 3.61 11.49 7.41
C GLY A 30 2.11 11.58 7.68
N ALA A 31 1.36 10.47 7.55
CA ALA A 31 -0.05 10.45 7.90
C ALA A 31 -0.23 10.70 9.41
N PRO A 32 -1.16 11.56 9.84
CA PRO A 32 -1.32 11.87 11.25
C PRO A 32 -1.86 10.67 12.03
N VAL A 33 -1.35 10.47 13.24
CA VAL A 33 -1.92 9.57 14.22
C VAL A 33 -3.11 10.28 14.87
N THR A 34 -4.32 9.91 14.45
CA THR A 34 -5.56 10.48 14.97
C THR A 34 -6.22 9.48 15.92
N THR A 35 -6.35 9.88 17.17
CA THR A 35 -6.85 9.05 18.26
C THR A 35 -8.04 9.71 18.95
N THR A 36 -8.81 8.92 19.69
CA THR A 36 -9.94 9.43 20.50
C THR A 36 -9.43 10.12 21.78
N THR A 37 -8.33 9.62 22.34
CA THR A 37 -7.73 10.19 23.57
C THR A 37 -6.30 10.66 23.29
N ARG A 38 -5.73 11.42 24.22
CA ARG A 38 -4.33 11.87 24.16
C ARG A 38 -3.39 11.03 25.01
N SER A 39 -3.90 10.12 25.80
CA SER A 39 -3.14 9.31 26.75
C SER A 39 -2.77 7.93 26.16
N TYR A 40 -2.19 7.91 24.97
CA TYR A 40 -1.66 6.70 24.35
C TYR A 40 -0.14 6.73 24.28
N LYS A 41 0.46 5.57 24.25
CA LYS A 41 1.90 5.36 24.20
C LYS A 41 2.33 4.90 22.80
N LEU A 42 3.63 4.96 22.53
CA LEU A 42 4.19 4.45 21.28
C LEU A 42 3.84 2.97 21.05
N GLY A 43 3.81 2.16 22.12
CA GLY A 43 3.40 0.75 22.04
C GLY A 43 1.94 0.55 21.60
N ASP A 44 1.05 1.49 21.91
CA ASP A 44 -0.34 1.46 21.47
C ASP A 44 -0.44 1.75 19.97
N VAL A 45 0.33 2.69 19.47
CA VAL A 45 0.45 2.96 18.03
C VAL A 45 1.00 1.74 17.30
N ARG A 46 2.06 1.13 17.83
CA ARG A 46 2.63 -0.11 17.29
C ARG A 46 1.60 -1.22 17.22
N GLY A 47 0.88 -1.45 18.29
CA GLY A 47 -0.17 -2.47 18.36
C GLY A 47 -1.26 -2.26 17.32
N ALA A 48 -1.72 -1.03 17.15
CA ALA A 48 -2.71 -0.67 16.14
C ALA A 48 -2.23 -0.98 14.72
N ILE A 49 -0.98 -0.64 14.39
CA ILE A 49 -0.39 -0.92 13.08
C ILE A 49 -0.25 -2.43 12.84
N LEU A 50 0.26 -3.17 13.82
CA LEU A 50 0.41 -4.63 13.73
C LEU A 50 -0.94 -5.34 13.51
N GLN A 51 -1.96 -4.94 14.27
CA GLN A 51 -3.30 -5.52 14.16
C GLN A 51 -3.98 -5.17 12.83
N ALA A 52 -3.82 -3.95 12.35
CA ALA A 52 -4.36 -3.52 11.07
C ALA A 52 -3.78 -4.36 9.91
N GLY A 53 -2.48 -4.51 9.86
CA GLY A 53 -1.83 -5.32 8.84
C GLY A 53 -2.22 -6.79 8.91
N ALA A 54 -2.22 -7.37 10.11
CA ALA A 54 -2.60 -8.77 10.31
C ALA A 54 -4.04 -9.03 9.86
N SER A 55 -4.96 -8.10 10.11
CA SER A 55 -6.37 -8.24 9.70
C SER A 55 -6.57 -8.29 8.18
N LEU A 56 -5.62 -7.77 7.42
CA LEU A 56 -5.61 -7.75 5.95
C LEU A 56 -4.71 -8.83 5.33
N GLY A 57 -4.14 -9.70 6.15
CA GLY A 57 -3.27 -10.79 5.70
C GLY A 57 -1.80 -10.42 5.53
N TRP A 58 -1.39 -9.22 5.94
CA TRP A 58 0.02 -8.86 5.97
C TRP A 58 0.74 -9.60 7.09
N GLN A 59 1.93 -10.09 6.79
CA GLN A 59 2.88 -10.58 7.80
C GLN A 59 3.65 -9.38 8.33
N MET A 60 3.39 -9.01 9.58
CA MET A 60 3.91 -7.80 10.20
C MET A 60 5.07 -8.15 11.13
N HIS A 61 6.24 -7.57 10.88
CA HIS A 61 7.43 -7.78 11.67
C HIS A 61 7.95 -6.46 12.26
N GLY A 62 7.95 -6.36 13.58
CA GLY A 62 8.56 -5.24 14.29
C GLY A 62 10.08 -5.38 14.27
N VAL A 63 10.76 -4.46 13.59
CA VAL A 63 12.23 -4.46 13.49
C VAL A 63 12.85 -3.83 14.74
N ARG A 64 12.30 -2.68 15.14
CA ARG A 64 12.66 -1.91 16.33
C ARG A 64 11.52 -0.96 16.68
N PRO A 65 11.53 -0.30 17.83
CA PRO A 65 10.57 0.77 18.11
C PRO A 65 10.60 1.81 16.99
N GLY A 66 9.42 2.12 16.42
CA GLY A 66 9.27 3.07 15.33
C GLY A 66 9.41 2.48 13.92
N LEU A 67 9.67 1.19 13.75
CA LEU A 67 9.81 0.57 12.44
C LEU A 67 9.21 -0.84 12.40
N ILE A 68 8.31 -1.04 11.46
CA ILE A 68 7.69 -2.33 11.13
C ILE A 68 7.92 -2.61 9.65
N VAL A 69 8.21 -3.84 9.28
CA VAL A 69 8.20 -4.34 7.91
C VAL A 69 6.96 -5.21 7.72
N GLY A 70 6.15 -4.88 6.74
CA GLY A 70 4.98 -5.67 6.35
C GLY A 70 5.21 -6.36 5.03
N THR A 71 4.85 -7.64 4.94
CA THR A 71 4.93 -8.44 3.71
C THR A 71 3.58 -9.07 3.41
N LEU A 72 3.10 -8.88 2.19
CA LEU A 72 1.85 -9.44 1.70
C LEU A 72 2.13 -10.36 0.52
N TYR A 73 1.60 -11.58 0.60
CA TYR A 73 1.60 -12.53 -0.50
C TYR A 73 0.18 -12.70 -1.02
N VAL A 74 -0.03 -12.44 -2.30
CA VAL A 74 -1.30 -12.64 -2.99
C VAL A 74 -1.02 -13.41 -4.26
N ARG A 75 -1.46 -14.67 -4.33
CA ARG A 75 -1.14 -15.58 -5.44
C ARG A 75 0.37 -15.70 -5.63
N ASP A 76 0.89 -15.33 -6.80
CA ASP A 76 2.32 -15.31 -7.14
C ASP A 76 2.97 -13.93 -6.96
N HIS A 77 2.23 -12.97 -6.37
CA HIS A 77 2.72 -11.62 -6.09
C HIS A 77 3.25 -11.49 -4.67
N MET A 78 4.27 -10.68 -4.50
CA MET A 78 4.75 -10.26 -3.18
C MET A 78 4.87 -8.74 -3.14
N ALA A 79 4.37 -8.16 -2.06
CA ALA A 79 4.57 -6.75 -1.73
C ALA A 79 5.19 -6.63 -0.35
N GLN A 80 6.19 -5.76 -0.22
CA GLN A 80 6.83 -5.48 1.05
C GLN A 80 6.94 -3.97 1.26
N VAL A 81 6.57 -3.53 2.46
CA VAL A 81 6.57 -2.12 2.85
C VAL A 81 7.36 -1.91 4.14
N GLU A 82 7.93 -0.72 4.28
CA GLU A 82 8.42 -0.20 5.54
C GLU A 82 7.39 0.76 6.13
N ILE A 83 7.03 0.53 7.39
CA ILE A 83 6.14 1.39 8.15
C ILE A 83 6.95 2.02 9.28
N SER A 84 7.30 3.28 9.11
CA SER A 84 7.89 4.09 10.16
C SER A 84 6.79 4.81 10.93
N TYR A 85 6.92 4.92 12.23
CA TYR A 85 5.90 5.55 13.07
C TYR A 85 6.50 6.15 14.33
N ASP A 86 5.86 7.18 14.80
CA ASP A 86 6.02 7.75 16.13
C ASP A 86 4.64 8.00 16.75
N ARG A 87 4.56 8.77 17.80
CA ARG A 87 3.27 9.09 18.44
C ARG A 87 2.41 10.05 17.61
N ASN A 88 2.98 10.76 16.65
CA ASN A 88 2.31 11.84 15.92
C ASN A 88 1.96 11.47 14.49
N SER A 89 2.74 10.62 13.85
CA SER A 89 2.56 10.27 12.43
C SER A 89 3.10 8.88 12.10
N TYR A 90 2.69 8.39 10.93
CA TYR A 90 3.26 7.18 10.35
C TYR A 90 3.42 7.34 8.84
N SER A 91 4.33 6.56 8.28
CA SER A 91 4.57 6.50 6.84
C SER A 91 4.60 5.05 6.37
N ILE A 92 4.12 4.79 5.18
CA ILE A 92 4.20 3.48 4.52
C ILE A 92 4.94 3.69 3.21
N LEU A 93 6.15 3.13 3.12
CA LEU A 93 7.00 3.27 1.95
C LEU A 93 7.21 1.91 1.27
N TYR A 94 7.26 1.92 -0.05
CA TYR A 94 7.67 0.75 -0.82
C TYR A 94 9.05 0.27 -0.37
N ARG A 95 9.19 -1.04 -0.18
CA ARG A 95 10.47 -1.68 0.15
C ARG A 95 10.90 -2.66 -0.93
N ASP A 96 10.05 -3.59 -1.31
CA ASP A 96 10.33 -4.63 -2.28
C ASP A 96 9.05 -5.21 -2.87
N SER A 97 9.16 -5.88 -4.01
CA SER A 97 8.05 -6.59 -4.61
C SER A 97 8.53 -7.69 -5.55
N SER A 98 7.66 -8.66 -5.81
CA SER A 98 7.84 -9.67 -6.84
C SER A 98 6.59 -9.75 -7.70
N ASN A 99 6.80 -9.83 -9.04
CA ASN A 99 5.74 -10.04 -10.00
C ASN A 99 4.66 -8.94 -10.03
N LEU A 100 5.07 -7.70 -9.77
CA LEU A 100 4.21 -6.51 -9.80
C LEU A 100 4.69 -5.47 -10.82
N ASN A 101 5.60 -5.86 -11.72
CA ASN A 101 6.12 -5.00 -12.78
C ASN A 101 6.69 -3.66 -12.29
N TYR A 102 7.35 -3.69 -11.13
CA TYR A 102 7.99 -2.50 -10.57
C TYR A 102 9.22 -2.12 -11.39
N ASP A 103 9.27 -0.89 -11.89
CA ASP A 103 10.33 -0.36 -12.74
C ASP A 103 11.18 0.74 -12.07
N GLY A 104 10.96 0.98 -10.77
CA GLY A 104 11.60 2.04 -10.00
C GLY A 104 10.72 3.28 -9.81
N VAL A 105 9.69 3.45 -10.61
CA VAL A 105 8.72 4.56 -10.56
C VAL A 105 7.29 4.05 -10.54
N ASN A 106 6.95 3.17 -11.45
CA ASN A 106 5.61 2.62 -11.62
C ASN A 106 5.53 1.18 -11.13
N ILE A 107 4.33 0.78 -10.72
CA ILE A 107 4.02 -0.56 -10.23
C ILE A 107 2.61 -0.94 -10.64
N HIS A 108 2.30 -2.23 -10.66
CA HIS A 108 0.94 -2.71 -10.89
C HIS A 108 -0.04 -2.08 -9.89
N SER A 109 -1.18 -1.61 -10.37
CA SER A 109 -2.18 -0.87 -9.59
C SER A 109 -2.68 -1.61 -8.34
N ASN A 110 -2.64 -2.94 -8.32
CA ASN A 110 -3.02 -3.73 -7.16
C ASN A 110 -2.16 -3.43 -5.93
N TYR A 111 -0.87 -3.18 -6.10
CA TYR A 111 0.01 -2.77 -5.00
C TYR A 111 -0.52 -1.51 -4.32
N ASN A 112 -0.84 -0.49 -5.11
CA ASN A 112 -1.36 0.77 -4.58
C ASN A 112 -2.67 0.57 -3.82
N SER A 113 -3.56 -0.28 -4.32
CA SER A 113 -4.81 -0.63 -3.63
C SER A 113 -4.56 -1.32 -2.29
N TRP A 114 -3.60 -2.22 -2.21
CA TRP A 114 -3.25 -2.91 -0.97
C TRP A 114 -2.68 -1.94 0.07
N VAL A 115 -1.83 -1.00 -0.34
CA VAL A 115 -1.28 0.03 0.57
C VAL A 115 -2.37 0.99 1.04
N GLN A 116 -3.28 1.40 0.17
CA GLN A 116 -4.41 2.25 0.53
C GLN A 116 -5.33 1.56 1.56
N ARG A 117 -5.63 0.29 1.38
CA ARG A 117 -6.40 -0.50 2.35
C ARG A 117 -5.68 -0.66 3.68
N LEU A 118 -4.37 -0.88 3.64
CA LEU A 118 -3.54 -0.95 4.85
C LEU A 118 -3.59 0.37 5.62
N SER A 119 -3.42 1.49 4.94
CA SER A 119 -3.51 2.83 5.56
C SER A 119 -4.89 3.08 6.17
N ALA A 120 -5.98 2.74 5.47
CA ALA A 120 -7.33 2.87 6.00
C ALA A 120 -7.55 2.01 7.25
N ALA A 121 -7.05 0.77 7.26
CA ALA A 121 -7.14 -0.12 8.42
C ALA A 121 -6.31 0.40 9.61
N ILE A 122 -5.13 0.95 9.36
CA ILE A 122 -4.30 1.59 10.40
C ILE A 122 -5.07 2.77 11.02
N ASN A 123 -5.62 3.65 10.19
CA ASN A 123 -6.39 4.80 10.68
C ASN A 123 -7.59 4.38 11.51
N ALA A 124 -8.31 3.34 11.08
CA ALA A 124 -9.44 2.80 11.84
C ALA A 124 -9.01 2.26 13.22
N ARG A 125 -7.89 1.56 13.31
CA ARG A 125 -7.36 1.06 14.58
C ARG A 125 -6.86 2.18 15.49
N LEU A 126 -6.15 3.14 14.93
CA LEU A 126 -5.66 4.32 15.69
C LEU A 126 -6.81 5.10 16.30
N SER A 127 -7.94 5.24 15.60
CA SER A 127 -9.11 5.95 16.10
C SER A 127 -9.75 5.31 17.33
N LEU A 128 -9.42 4.06 17.63
CA LEU A 128 -9.88 3.36 18.82
C LEU A 128 -9.02 3.63 20.08
N LEU A 129 -7.88 4.28 19.92
CA LEU A 129 -7.01 4.69 21.04
C LEU A 129 -7.54 6.02 21.70
#